data_738f0bdf26aa259db62dbd5dec8160fa
#
_entry.id   738f0bdf26aa259db62dbd5dec8160fa
#
_cell.length_a   1.000
_cell.length_b   1.000
_cell.length_c   1.000
_cell.angle_alpha   90.00
_cell.angle_beta   90.00
_cell.angle_gamma   90.00
#
_symmetry.space_group_name_H-M   'P 1'
#
loop_
_entity.id
_entity.type
_entity.pdbx_description
1 polymer ?
#
loop_
_entity_poly.entity_id
_entity_poly.type
_entity_poly.pdbx_seq_one_letter_code
_entity_poly.pdbx_strand_id
1 'polypeptide(L)'
;MKNETIQYRTAPTPIVAKAPEQRQAQGGQMVLTGYAAVFNEPTSLGRFNEVITPEAFEAANMEDVRFLIDHTGVPLGRTSAGTMELTTDARGLRYRVTLPETARARELYEAVRRGDISQSSFAFRIGREDWEQVEGRLTRFVRSISVVLDASAVTFPAYEQTTVEALPFG
;
A
#
# COMPACT_ATOMS: atom_id res chain seq x y z
N MET A 1 4.56 17.45 -18.08
CA MET A 1 5.43 17.42 -16.87
C MET A 1 5.14 16.14 -16.13
N LYS A 2 6.17 15.38 -15.79
CA LYS A 2 5.98 14.18 -14.94
C LYS A 2 5.52 14.68 -13.57
N ASN A 3 4.41 14.14 -13.06
CA ASN A 3 3.95 14.44 -11.71
C ASN A 3 4.93 13.77 -10.73
N GLU A 4 5.91 14.52 -10.21
CA GLU A 4 6.92 14.01 -9.27
C GLU A 4 6.40 13.87 -7.83
N THR A 5 5.15 14.28 -7.60
CA THR A 5 4.54 14.27 -6.28
C THR A 5 4.27 12.84 -5.82
N ILE A 6 4.72 12.52 -4.61
CA ILE A 6 4.42 11.23 -3.96
C ILE A 6 2.96 11.25 -3.54
N GLN A 7 2.25 10.18 -3.89
CA GLN A 7 0.86 9.94 -3.50
C GLN A 7 0.83 8.83 -2.44
N TYR A 8 -0.10 8.94 -1.51
CA TYR A 8 -0.36 7.92 -0.47
C TYR A 8 -1.81 7.47 -0.58
N ARG A 9 -2.05 6.17 -0.63
CA ARG A 9 -3.40 5.60 -0.69
C ARG A 9 -3.56 4.41 0.21
N THR A 10 -4.63 4.40 0.98
CA THR A 10 -5.03 3.26 1.81
C THR A 10 -5.83 2.27 0.97
N ALA A 11 -5.45 1.00 1.05
CA ALA A 11 -6.20 -0.06 0.41
C ALA A 11 -7.47 -0.39 1.22
N PRO A 12 -8.61 -0.64 0.57
CA PRO A 12 -9.87 -0.95 1.24
C PRO A 12 -9.92 -2.37 1.84
N THR A 13 -8.86 -3.14 1.70
CA THR A 13 -8.79 -4.53 2.16
C THR A 13 -7.91 -4.69 3.39
N PRO A 14 -8.27 -5.60 4.32
CA PRO A 14 -7.49 -5.78 5.53
C PRO A 14 -6.15 -6.44 5.27
N ILE A 15 -5.16 -6.12 6.11
CA ILE A 15 -3.92 -6.88 6.26
C ILE A 15 -4.25 -8.19 6.97
N VAL A 16 -3.62 -9.26 6.55
CA VAL A 16 -3.74 -10.58 7.17
C VAL A 16 -2.38 -11.02 7.71
N ALA A 17 -2.35 -11.30 9.02
CA ALA A 17 -1.27 -12.05 9.62
C ALA A 17 -1.53 -13.54 9.34
N LYS A 18 -0.66 -14.20 8.59
CA LYS A 18 -0.73 -15.66 8.44
C LYS A 18 -0.33 -16.30 9.75
N ALA A 19 -1.18 -17.19 10.25
CA ALA A 19 -0.79 -18.07 11.33
C ALA A 19 0.54 -18.75 10.99
N PRO A 20 1.49 -18.87 11.94
CA PRO A 20 2.69 -19.62 11.67
C PRO A 20 2.25 -21.01 11.23
N GLU A 21 2.63 -21.41 10.02
CA GLU A 21 2.46 -22.79 9.60
C GLU A 21 3.09 -23.65 10.70
N GLN A 22 2.34 -24.61 11.21
CA GLN A 22 2.81 -25.54 12.25
C GLN A 22 3.99 -26.36 11.68
N ARG A 23 5.15 -25.76 11.66
CA ARG A 23 6.41 -26.48 11.57
C ARG A 23 7.01 -26.50 12.96
N GLN A 24 6.93 -27.71 13.50
CA GLN A 24 7.61 -28.20 14.70
C GLN A 24 8.74 -27.29 15.23
N ALA A 25 8.56 -26.86 16.47
CA ALA A 25 9.59 -26.59 17.46
C ALA A 25 10.85 -25.81 17.01
N GLN A 26 10.67 -24.62 16.40
CA GLN A 26 11.67 -23.54 16.37
C GLN A 26 11.14 -22.41 15.47
N GLY A 27 10.62 -21.34 16.09
CA GLY A 27 10.42 -20.03 15.49
C GLY A 27 9.70 -19.99 14.15
N GLY A 28 8.36 -20.13 14.10
CA GLY A 28 7.59 -19.91 12.87
C GLY A 28 7.81 -18.49 12.36
N GLN A 29 8.07 -18.33 11.05
CA GLN A 29 8.25 -17.03 10.42
C GLN A 29 6.99 -16.18 10.55
N MET A 30 7.14 -14.95 10.98
CA MET A 30 6.06 -13.96 10.98
C MET A 30 5.86 -13.42 9.55
N VAL A 31 4.72 -13.70 8.96
CA VAL A 31 4.40 -13.28 7.59
C VAL A 31 3.13 -12.44 7.59
N LEU A 32 3.19 -11.28 6.95
CA LEU A 32 2.02 -10.46 6.65
C LEU A 32 1.72 -10.50 5.15
N THR A 33 0.44 -10.49 4.82
CA THR A 33 -0.03 -10.37 3.44
C THR A 33 -1.16 -9.34 3.37
N GLY A 34 -1.25 -8.64 2.26
CA GLY A 34 -2.32 -7.68 2.02
C GLY A 34 -2.29 -7.17 0.59
N TYR A 35 -3.18 -6.25 0.29
CA TYR A 35 -3.18 -5.52 -0.96
C TYR A 35 -2.71 -4.09 -0.70
N ALA A 36 -1.69 -3.65 -1.43
CA ALA A 36 -1.25 -2.26 -1.42
C ALA A 36 -2.23 -1.38 -2.21
N ALA A 37 -2.81 -1.92 -3.28
CA ALA A 37 -3.81 -1.26 -4.11
C ALA A 37 -4.86 -2.28 -4.57
N VAL A 38 -6.10 -1.81 -4.80
CA VAL A 38 -7.20 -2.58 -5.37
C VAL A 38 -7.62 -1.93 -6.68
N PHE A 39 -7.86 -2.74 -7.71
CA PHE A 39 -8.22 -2.26 -9.04
C PHE A 39 -9.71 -1.97 -9.16
N ASN A 40 -10.01 -0.97 -9.99
CA ASN A 40 -11.37 -0.61 -10.42
C ASN A 40 -12.34 -0.25 -9.27
N GLU A 41 -11.83 -0.02 -8.08
CA GLU A 41 -12.64 0.46 -6.95
C GLU A 41 -12.48 1.98 -6.80
N PRO A 42 -13.57 2.77 -6.94
CA PRO A 42 -13.51 4.19 -6.73
C PRO A 42 -13.22 4.53 -5.28
N THR A 43 -12.17 5.30 -5.05
CA THR A 43 -11.85 5.89 -3.74
C THR A 43 -12.14 7.37 -3.78
N SER A 44 -12.95 7.86 -2.86
CA SER A 44 -13.23 9.29 -2.75
C SER A 44 -12.04 10.03 -2.14
N LEU A 45 -11.58 11.07 -2.82
CA LEU A 45 -10.52 11.98 -2.36
C LEU A 45 -11.08 13.40 -2.12
N GLY A 46 -12.27 13.47 -1.55
CA GLY A 46 -12.97 14.71 -1.25
C GLY A 46 -13.60 15.33 -2.52
N ARG A 47 -12.83 16.04 -3.32
CA ARG A 47 -13.34 16.76 -4.51
C ARG A 47 -13.55 15.87 -5.73
N PHE A 48 -12.90 14.72 -5.79
CA PHE A 48 -12.96 13.78 -6.91
C PHE A 48 -12.83 12.34 -6.43
N ASN A 49 -13.19 11.40 -7.27
CA ASN A 49 -12.89 9.99 -7.06
C ASN A 49 -11.59 9.61 -7.77
N GLU A 50 -10.91 8.59 -7.26
CA GLU A 50 -9.77 7.99 -7.92
C GLU A 50 -10.01 6.49 -8.14
N VAL A 51 -9.62 6.02 -9.31
CA VAL A 51 -9.64 4.61 -9.67
C VAL A 51 -8.24 4.22 -10.15
N ILE A 52 -7.66 3.18 -9.57
CA ILE A 52 -6.44 2.57 -10.07
C ILE A 52 -6.83 1.46 -11.04
N THR A 53 -6.36 1.53 -12.27
CA THR A 53 -6.70 0.55 -13.29
C THR A 53 -5.73 -0.64 -13.27
N PRO A 54 -6.12 -1.82 -13.77
CA PRO A 54 -5.25 -3.00 -13.75
C PRO A 54 -3.91 -2.80 -14.45
N GLU A 55 -3.89 -2.02 -15.54
CA GLU A 55 -2.67 -1.72 -16.29
C GLU A 55 -1.71 -0.76 -15.57
N ALA A 56 -2.14 -0.14 -14.47
CA ALA A 56 -1.37 0.90 -13.79
C ALA A 56 0.02 0.43 -13.33
N PHE A 57 0.18 -0.85 -13.04
CA PHE A 57 1.44 -1.42 -12.55
C PHE A 57 2.28 -2.14 -13.60
N GLU A 58 1.83 -2.26 -14.85
CA GLU A 58 2.54 -3.04 -15.89
C GLU A 58 3.98 -2.56 -16.14
N ALA A 59 4.20 -1.25 -16.06
CA ALA A 59 5.52 -0.64 -16.26
C ALA A 59 6.05 0.07 -15.00
N ALA A 60 5.44 -0.18 -13.85
CA ALA A 60 5.84 0.45 -12.60
C ALA A 60 7.20 -0.10 -12.14
N ASN A 61 8.10 0.80 -11.73
CA ASN A 61 9.31 0.37 -11.05
C ASN A 61 8.94 -0.06 -9.62
N MET A 62 9.11 -1.35 -9.35
CA MET A 62 8.88 -1.99 -8.04
C MET A 62 10.11 -2.78 -7.55
N GLU A 63 11.29 -2.50 -8.09
CA GLU A 63 12.52 -3.23 -7.75
C GLU A 63 12.97 -2.96 -6.32
N ASP A 64 12.67 -1.78 -5.78
CA ASP A 64 13.13 -1.34 -4.47
C ASP A 64 12.00 -0.74 -3.63
N VAL A 65 11.06 -1.57 -3.24
CA VAL A 65 9.90 -1.21 -2.40
C VAL A 65 10.14 -1.66 -0.96
N ARG A 66 9.86 -0.79 0.00
CA ARG A 66 10.02 -1.05 1.42
C ARG A 66 8.68 -1.37 2.07
N PHE A 67 8.69 -2.26 3.06
CA PHE A 67 7.56 -2.44 3.95
C PHE A 67 7.81 -1.68 5.26
N LEU A 68 6.92 -0.74 5.57
CA LEU A 68 7.07 0.19 6.69
C LEU A 68 5.85 0.12 7.63
N ILE A 69 5.94 0.83 8.74
CA ILE A 69 4.82 1.21 9.59
C ILE A 69 4.63 2.72 9.45
N ASP A 70 3.43 3.16 9.10
CA ASP A 70 3.08 4.58 8.94
C ASP A 70 4.06 5.35 8.01
N HIS A 71 4.52 4.70 6.94
CA HIS A 71 5.44 5.28 5.94
C HIS A 71 6.77 5.78 6.49
N THR A 72 7.24 5.27 7.63
CA THR A 72 8.42 5.78 8.31
C THR A 72 9.23 4.71 9.02
N GLY A 73 10.42 5.06 9.43
CA GLY A 73 11.30 4.25 10.26
C GLY A 73 12.10 3.19 9.50
N VAL A 74 12.64 2.24 10.24
CA VAL A 74 13.44 1.13 9.68
C VAL A 74 12.51 0.16 8.97
N PRO A 75 12.79 -0.21 7.71
CA PRO A 75 11.98 -1.17 6.97
C PRO A 75 11.93 -2.54 7.66
N LEU A 76 10.75 -3.13 7.66
CA LEU A 76 10.50 -4.50 8.14
C LEU A 76 10.56 -5.54 7.01
N GLY A 77 10.68 -5.09 5.79
CA GLY A 77 10.86 -5.89 4.60
C GLY A 77 11.21 -5.01 3.40
N ARG A 78 11.74 -5.62 2.34
CA ARG A 78 12.19 -4.89 1.15
C ARG A 78 12.26 -5.83 -0.05
N THR A 79 11.79 -5.40 -1.21
CA THR A 79 11.80 -6.23 -2.42
C THR A 79 13.23 -6.54 -2.85
N SER A 80 14.11 -5.54 -2.88
CA SER A 80 15.53 -5.73 -3.27
C SER A 80 16.33 -6.61 -2.30
N ALA A 81 15.85 -6.80 -1.07
CA ALA A 81 16.46 -7.72 -0.09
C ALA A 81 15.83 -9.13 -0.11
N GLY A 82 14.81 -9.37 -0.94
CA GLY A 82 14.11 -10.65 -1.00
C GLY A 82 13.22 -10.97 0.20
N THR A 83 12.97 -9.99 1.07
CA THR A 83 12.13 -10.15 2.28
C THR A 83 10.68 -9.70 2.05
N MET A 84 10.39 -9.09 0.90
CA MET A 84 9.07 -8.69 0.46
C MET A 84 8.87 -9.08 -1.00
N GLU A 85 7.70 -9.61 -1.30
CA GLU A 85 7.25 -9.91 -2.66
C GLU A 85 6.05 -9.03 -3.01
N LEU A 86 6.05 -8.49 -4.22
CA LEU A 86 4.93 -7.76 -4.82
C LEU A 86 4.50 -8.47 -6.09
N THR A 87 3.21 -8.73 -6.21
CA THR A 87 2.61 -9.36 -7.39
C THR A 87 1.27 -8.71 -7.71
N THR A 88 0.94 -8.60 -8.98
CA THR A 88 -0.42 -8.22 -9.40
C THR A 88 -1.26 -9.46 -9.64
N ASP A 89 -2.52 -9.40 -9.25
CA ASP A 89 -3.54 -10.38 -9.57
C ASP A 89 -4.82 -9.68 -10.08
N ALA A 90 -5.90 -10.41 -10.26
CA ALA A 90 -7.17 -9.85 -10.74
C ALA A 90 -7.77 -8.79 -9.80
N ARG A 91 -7.39 -8.78 -8.53
CA ARG A 91 -7.92 -7.85 -7.52
C ARG A 91 -7.06 -6.59 -7.38
N GLY A 92 -5.74 -6.71 -7.48
CA GLY A 92 -4.87 -5.57 -7.24
C GLY A 92 -3.39 -5.90 -7.12
N LEU A 93 -2.65 -4.99 -6.51
CA LEU A 93 -1.26 -5.17 -6.14
C LEU A 93 -1.19 -5.82 -4.75
N ARG A 94 -0.81 -7.08 -4.73
CA ARG A 94 -0.67 -7.88 -3.52
C ARG A 94 0.78 -7.89 -3.04
N TYR A 95 0.96 -7.80 -1.73
CA TYR A 95 2.25 -8.01 -1.09
C TYR A 95 2.27 -9.21 -0.15
N ARG A 96 3.45 -9.78 0.00
CA ARG A 96 3.80 -10.74 1.03
C ARG A 96 5.13 -10.33 1.64
N VAL A 97 5.18 -10.12 2.95
CA VAL A 97 6.39 -9.72 3.66
C VAL A 97 6.70 -10.71 4.78
N THR A 98 7.94 -11.16 4.82
CA THR A 98 8.49 -11.95 5.93
C THR A 98 9.17 -11.00 6.90
N LEU A 99 8.61 -10.88 8.09
CA LEU A 99 9.08 -9.95 9.09
C LEU A 99 10.36 -10.45 9.79
N PRO A 100 11.25 -9.55 10.21
CA PRO A 100 12.45 -9.92 10.96
C PRO A 100 12.10 -10.31 12.42
N GLU A 101 13.01 -11.02 13.07
CA GLU A 101 12.90 -11.42 14.49
C GLU A 101 13.27 -10.27 15.44
N THR A 102 12.53 -9.15 15.33
CA THR A 102 12.73 -7.96 16.18
C THR A 102 11.50 -7.70 17.05
N ALA A 103 11.67 -6.97 18.16
CA ALA A 103 10.57 -6.58 19.04
C ALA A 103 9.49 -5.79 18.25
N ARG A 104 9.91 -4.82 17.44
CA ARG A 104 9.01 -3.99 16.64
C ARG A 104 8.20 -4.81 15.63
N ALA A 105 8.82 -5.80 15.00
CA ALA A 105 8.12 -6.68 14.07
C ALA A 105 7.11 -7.58 14.78
N ARG A 106 7.44 -8.08 15.96
CA ARG A 106 6.52 -8.88 16.80
C ARG A 106 5.32 -8.04 17.27
N GLU A 107 5.56 -6.79 17.69
CA GLU A 107 4.49 -5.85 18.06
C GLU A 107 3.52 -5.62 16.89
N LEU A 108 4.05 -5.35 15.70
CA LEU A 108 3.21 -5.19 14.49
C LEU A 108 2.43 -6.45 14.18
N TYR A 109 3.10 -7.60 14.18
CA TYR A 109 2.47 -8.89 13.87
C TYR A 109 1.30 -9.19 14.82
N GLU A 110 1.49 -8.98 16.12
CA GLU A 110 0.43 -9.14 17.13
C GLU A 110 -0.71 -8.12 16.93
N ALA A 111 -0.39 -6.87 16.66
CA ALA A 111 -1.39 -5.85 16.40
C ALA A 111 -2.27 -6.19 15.18
N VAL A 112 -1.66 -6.70 14.10
CA VAL A 112 -2.41 -7.18 12.93
C VAL A 112 -3.23 -8.43 13.26
N ARG A 113 -2.66 -9.39 13.97
CA ARG A 113 -3.36 -10.62 14.36
C ARG A 113 -4.59 -10.34 15.23
N ARG A 114 -4.52 -9.35 16.10
CA ARG A 114 -5.62 -8.92 16.98
C ARG A 114 -6.63 -8.03 16.26
N GLY A 115 -6.27 -7.44 15.11
CA GLY A 115 -7.09 -6.47 14.40
C GLY A 115 -6.90 -5.02 14.88
N ASP A 116 -5.94 -4.75 15.77
CA ASP A 116 -5.61 -3.38 16.21
C ASP A 116 -5.02 -2.55 15.06
N ILE A 117 -4.31 -3.21 14.14
CA ILE A 117 -3.90 -2.68 12.84
C ILE A 117 -4.51 -3.59 11.76
N SER A 118 -5.29 -3.00 10.86
CA SER A 118 -6.04 -3.77 9.87
C SER A 118 -5.87 -3.27 8.43
N GLN A 119 -5.23 -2.13 8.22
CA GLN A 119 -5.16 -1.52 6.90
C GLN A 119 -3.74 -1.26 6.46
N SER A 120 -3.53 -1.31 5.15
CA SER A 120 -2.29 -0.90 4.52
C SER A 120 -2.48 0.30 3.61
N SER A 121 -1.42 1.04 3.45
CA SER A 121 -1.31 2.17 2.53
C SER A 121 -0.09 1.96 1.65
N PHE A 122 -0.04 2.54 0.46
CA PHE A 122 1.15 2.53 -0.36
C PHE A 122 1.50 3.93 -0.84
N ALA A 123 2.78 4.16 -1.03
CA ALA A 123 3.34 5.39 -1.57
C ALA A 123 3.83 5.17 -2.99
N PHE A 124 3.42 6.04 -3.91
CA PHE A 124 3.72 5.90 -5.33
C PHE A 124 3.78 7.24 -6.05
N ARG A 125 4.26 7.22 -7.29
CA ARG A 125 4.18 8.36 -8.21
C ARG A 125 3.39 7.98 -9.44
N ILE A 126 2.47 8.85 -9.83
CA ILE A 126 1.65 8.67 -11.04
C ILE A 126 2.52 8.93 -12.27
N GLY A 127 2.44 8.02 -13.23
CA GLY A 127 3.06 8.18 -14.54
C GLY A 127 2.09 8.82 -15.54
N ARG A 128 0.87 8.27 -15.65
CA ARG A 128 -0.19 8.77 -16.50
C ARG A 128 -1.54 8.67 -15.83
N GLU A 129 -2.36 9.68 -15.99
CA GLU A 129 -3.73 9.74 -15.51
C GLU A 129 -4.68 10.28 -16.57
N ASP A 130 -5.94 9.86 -16.51
CA ASP A 130 -7.04 10.42 -17.30
C ASP A 130 -8.12 10.93 -16.34
N TRP A 131 -8.89 11.93 -16.78
CA TRP A 131 -9.97 12.52 -16.00
C TRP A 131 -11.28 12.42 -16.75
N GLU A 132 -12.31 11.89 -16.10
CA GLU A 132 -13.63 11.70 -16.67
C GLU A 132 -14.72 12.09 -15.67
N GLN A 133 -15.90 12.46 -16.19
CA GLN A 133 -17.10 12.60 -15.39
C GLN A 133 -17.80 11.23 -15.31
N VAL A 134 -17.88 10.65 -14.13
CA VAL A 134 -18.57 9.38 -13.89
C VAL A 134 -19.71 9.63 -12.92
N GLU A 135 -20.93 9.38 -13.34
CA GLU A 135 -22.13 9.59 -12.54
C GLU A 135 -22.22 11.00 -11.90
N GLY A 136 -21.79 12.02 -12.65
CA GLY A 136 -21.81 13.42 -12.20
C GLY A 136 -20.67 13.82 -11.27
N ARG A 137 -19.71 12.91 -11.00
CA ARG A 137 -18.54 13.17 -10.19
C ARG A 137 -17.26 13.09 -10.99
N LEU A 138 -16.38 14.07 -10.82
CA LEU A 138 -15.07 14.03 -11.46
C LEU A 138 -14.28 12.84 -10.93
N THR A 139 -13.74 12.03 -11.84
CA THR A 139 -12.99 10.81 -11.49
C THR A 139 -11.64 10.80 -12.19
N ARG A 140 -10.59 10.59 -11.43
CA ARG A 140 -9.23 10.36 -11.92
C ARG A 140 -9.00 8.87 -12.10
N PHE A 141 -8.61 8.48 -13.31
CA PHE A 141 -8.14 7.13 -13.59
C PHE A 141 -6.63 7.12 -13.66
N VAL A 142 -6.00 6.45 -12.70
CA VAL A 142 -4.55 6.22 -12.69
C VAL A 142 -4.26 5.09 -13.67
N ARG A 143 -3.71 5.43 -14.84
CA ARG A 143 -3.41 4.50 -15.94
C ARG A 143 -2.02 3.92 -15.89
N SER A 144 -1.06 4.66 -15.34
CA SER A 144 0.26 4.12 -15.06
C SER A 144 0.86 4.73 -13.80
N ILE A 145 1.62 3.92 -13.10
CA ILE A 145 2.43 4.29 -11.95
C ILE A 145 3.89 4.20 -12.39
N SER A 146 4.67 5.25 -12.15
CA SER A 146 6.08 5.26 -12.53
C SER A 146 6.95 4.50 -11.53
N VAL A 147 6.65 4.62 -10.24
CA VAL A 147 7.37 3.94 -9.17
C VAL A 147 6.48 3.72 -7.95
N VAL A 148 6.63 2.56 -7.33
CA VAL A 148 6.12 2.27 -5.98
C VAL A 148 7.29 2.43 -5.01
N LEU A 149 7.10 3.19 -3.94
CA LEU A 149 8.14 3.52 -2.96
C LEU A 149 8.06 2.64 -1.72
N ASP A 150 6.86 2.49 -1.17
CA ASP A 150 6.61 1.64 -0.02
C ASP A 150 5.17 1.09 -0.01
N ALA A 151 5.00 0.03 0.76
CA ALA A 151 3.74 -0.41 1.31
C ALA A 151 3.86 -0.42 2.83
N SER A 152 2.87 0.10 3.52
CA SER A 152 2.92 0.28 4.97
C SER A 152 1.68 -0.28 5.66
N ALA A 153 1.88 -0.93 6.80
CA ALA A 153 0.82 -1.08 7.77
C ALA A 153 0.55 0.30 8.40
N VAL A 154 -0.69 0.73 8.47
CA VAL A 154 -1.03 2.05 8.97
C VAL A 154 -1.87 2.00 10.23
N THR A 155 -1.49 2.82 11.22
CA THR A 155 -2.20 2.96 12.48
C THR A 155 -3.55 3.66 12.28
N PHE A 156 -3.54 4.71 11.48
CA PHE A 156 -4.73 5.41 11.03
C PHE A 156 -4.81 5.32 9.52
N PRO A 157 -5.88 4.73 8.95
CA PRO A 157 -6.11 4.85 7.53
C PRO A 157 -6.18 6.34 7.17
N ALA A 158 -5.62 6.70 6.01
CA ALA A 158 -5.80 8.05 5.48
C ALA A 158 -7.29 8.25 5.23
N TYR A 159 -7.97 8.94 6.14
CA TYR A 159 -9.33 9.41 5.91
C TYR A 159 -9.30 10.42 4.77
N GLU A 160 -10.37 10.44 3.99
CA GLU A 160 -10.57 11.40 2.88
C GLU A 160 -10.34 12.86 3.28
N GLN A 161 -10.35 13.17 4.57
CA GLN A 161 -10.18 14.50 5.15
C GLN A 161 -8.73 14.83 5.55
N THR A 162 -7.82 13.87 5.48
CA THR A 162 -6.40 14.10 5.76
C THR A 162 -5.52 14.02 4.51
N THR A 163 -6.04 14.37 3.35
CA THR A 163 -5.20 15.07 2.43
C THR A 163 -4.85 16.38 3.14
N VAL A 164 -3.76 16.39 3.87
CA VAL A 164 -3.05 17.61 4.14
C VAL A 164 -2.59 18.08 2.77
N GLU A 165 -3.48 18.76 2.06
CA GLU A 165 -3.03 19.73 1.10
C GLU A 165 -2.20 20.69 1.95
N ALA A 166 -0.89 20.63 1.78
CA ALA A 166 -0.09 21.80 2.01
C ALA A 166 -0.69 22.86 1.11
N LEU A 167 -1.63 23.61 1.64
CA LEU A 167 -2.05 24.84 1.00
C LEU A 167 -0.74 25.60 0.77
N PRO A 168 -0.43 26.03 -0.46
CA PRO A 168 0.69 26.90 -0.66
C PRO A 168 0.44 28.08 0.27
N PHE A 169 1.33 28.31 1.19
CA PHE A 169 1.35 29.55 1.94
C PHE A 169 1.46 30.64 0.91
N GLY A 170 0.39 31.37 0.75
CA GLY A 170 0.36 32.56 -0.07
C GLY A 170 1.29 33.62 0.48
#